data_0b231791bfd3b77feb753adf419a9848
#
_entry.id   0b231791bfd3b77feb753adf419a9848
#
_cell.length_a   1.000
_cell.length_b   1.000
_cell.length_c   1.000
_cell.angle_alpha   90.00
_cell.angle_beta   90.00
_cell.angle_gamma   90.00
#
_symmetry.space_group_name_H-M   'P 1'
#
loop_
_entity.id
_entity.type
_entity.pdbx_description
1 polymer ?
#
loop_
_entity_poly.entity_id
_entity_poly.type
_entity_poly.pdbx_seq_one_letter_code
_entity_poly.pdbx_strand_id
1 'polypeptide(L)'
;MEWQVVRSEGSPPDPRYDCGLAMYGNVMIVVGGIVGELRLNDLYTLDLAAKPLPQWIRPPVGGVSPPLGHLLQIFVIDDNLYAIGGTTDGNFLTELHRLHLKCSEWKWEKIEVAGTPPSMRYWYSLTVLQGMAILYGGYGHPRRLSDTFALRFDTEVPTWVELQPRGEIPGSSSTHSVCVINDRMYIFGGYDGKCRRGQLFSFEIEDASSEHIDCVWCKVETQGRGPALRYTHSSASIGSQLIVYGGNTGCLKGDAYVLDVGADEDIPIWKPVKCDPPLTPRAWHRTVVCNGAMYVFGGNTADGKENNVVRIAFSAA
;
A
#
# COMPACT_ATOMS: atom_id res chain seq x y z
N MET A 1 19.24 -5.31 -13.19
CA MET A 1 17.83 -5.42 -12.85
C MET A 1 17.02 -5.39 -14.13
N GLU A 2 16.03 -6.26 -14.25
CA GLU A 2 15.20 -6.39 -15.45
C GLU A 2 13.76 -6.01 -15.12
N TRP A 3 13.10 -5.38 -16.07
CA TRP A 3 11.69 -5.10 -15.98
C TRP A 3 10.98 -5.43 -17.29
N GLN A 4 9.73 -5.77 -17.20
CA GLN A 4 8.90 -6.05 -18.36
C GLN A 4 7.43 -5.76 -18.06
N VAL A 5 6.69 -5.42 -19.12
CA VAL A 5 5.23 -5.42 -19.05
C VAL A 5 4.76 -6.87 -19.04
N VAL A 6 3.94 -7.22 -18.07
CA VAL A 6 3.35 -8.57 -17.96
C VAL A 6 2.37 -8.77 -19.12
N ARG A 7 2.67 -9.72 -19.97
CA ARG A 7 1.69 -10.16 -21.00
C ARG A 7 0.59 -10.95 -20.30
N SER A 8 -0.63 -10.60 -20.57
CA SER A 8 -1.81 -11.24 -19.98
C SER A 8 -2.92 -11.37 -21.01
N GLU A 9 -3.82 -12.31 -20.77
CA GLU A 9 -5.05 -12.52 -21.52
C GLU A 9 -6.25 -11.95 -20.74
N GLY A 10 -7.43 -11.99 -21.35
CA GLY A 10 -8.67 -11.46 -20.77
C GLY A 10 -8.77 -9.93 -20.88
N SER A 11 -9.79 -9.38 -20.25
CA SER A 11 -10.04 -7.94 -20.26
C SER A 11 -9.48 -7.31 -18.98
N PRO A 12 -8.38 -6.54 -19.06
CA PRO A 12 -7.86 -5.83 -17.88
C PRO A 12 -8.87 -4.78 -17.42
N PRO A 13 -8.77 -4.34 -16.15
CA PRO A 13 -9.52 -3.17 -15.71
C PRO A 13 -9.16 -1.93 -16.53
N ASP A 14 -10.10 -0.99 -16.67
CA ASP A 14 -9.82 0.28 -17.34
C ASP A 14 -8.62 0.99 -16.69
N PRO A 15 -7.86 1.80 -17.47
CA PRO A 15 -6.76 2.59 -16.94
C PRO A 15 -7.16 3.47 -15.78
N ARG A 16 -6.54 3.24 -14.61
CA ARG A 16 -6.96 3.83 -13.33
C ARG A 16 -5.81 4.20 -12.41
N TYR A 17 -6.10 5.05 -11.45
CA TYR A 17 -5.21 5.36 -10.35
C TYR A 17 -5.94 5.26 -9.02
N ASP A 18 -5.19 5.22 -7.92
CA ASP A 18 -5.71 5.22 -6.55
C ASP A 18 -6.67 4.07 -6.23
N CYS A 19 -6.47 2.91 -6.87
CA CYS A 19 -7.19 1.67 -6.57
C CYS A 19 -6.59 0.96 -5.35
N GLY A 20 -7.36 0.08 -4.74
CA GLY A 20 -6.84 -0.90 -3.81
C GLY A 20 -6.09 -2.00 -4.57
N LEU A 21 -4.96 -2.45 -4.04
CA LEU A 21 -4.15 -3.54 -4.60
C LEU A 21 -3.66 -4.44 -3.48
N ALA A 22 -3.88 -5.74 -3.62
CA ALA A 22 -3.43 -6.75 -2.66
C ALA A 22 -3.01 -8.04 -3.36
N MET A 23 -2.25 -8.88 -2.65
CA MET A 23 -1.91 -10.24 -3.07
C MET A 23 -2.57 -11.27 -2.17
N TYR A 24 -3.06 -12.35 -2.79
CA TYR A 24 -3.45 -13.57 -2.11
C TYR A 24 -2.79 -14.76 -2.82
N GLY A 25 -1.78 -15.35 -2.21
CA GLY A 25 -0.91 -16.29 -2.90
C GLY A 25 -0.28 -15.66 -4.15
N ASN A 26 -0.55 -16.25 -5.32
CA ASN A 26 -0.11 -15.72 -6.61
C ASN A 26 -1.13 -14.81 -7.31
N VAL A 27 -2.29 -14.58 -6.69
CA VAL A 27 -3.37 -13.80 -7.28
C VAL A 27 -3.28 -12.35 -6.84
N MET A 28 -3.07 -11.47 -7.80
CA MET A 28 -3.17 -10.02 -7.62
C MET A 28 -4.64 -9.61 -7.69
N ILE A 29 -5.10 -8.88 -6.68
CA ILE A 29 -6.49 -8.41 -6.56
C ILE A 29 -6.49 -6.89 -6.68
N VAL A 30 -7.29 -6.35 -7.60
CA VAL A 30 -7.51 -4.92 -7.82
C VAL A 30 -8.94 -4.57 -7.46
N VAL A 31 -9.15 -3.56 -6.62
CA VAL A 31 -10.50 -3.11 -6.25
C VAL A 31 -10.62 -1.60 -6.43
N GLY A 32 -11.64 -1.17 -7.14
CA GLY A 32 -12.02 0.22 -7.27
C GLY A 32 -10.99 1.11 -7.97
N GLY A 33 -10.89 2.35 -7.51
CA GLY A 33 -10.05 3.39 -8.11
C GLY A 33 -10.83 4.40 -8.92
N ILE A 34 -10.11 5.26 -9.64
CA ILE A 34 -10.68 6.37 -10.42
C ILE A 34 -10.38 6.19 -11.90
N VAL A 35 -11.44 6.23 -12.72
CA VAL A 35 -11.41 6.25 -14.19
C VAL A 35 -12.15 7.50 -14.66
N GLY A 36 -11.42 8.47 -15.26
CA GLY A 36 -12.03 9.78 -15.54
C GLY A 36 -12.47 10.47 -14.25
N GLU A 37 -13.74 10.77 -14.16
CA GLU A 37 -14.40 11.29 -12.96
C GLU A 37 -15.15 10.21 -12.17
N LEU A 38 -15.19 9.00 -12.71
CA LEU A 38 -15.92 7.89 -12.11
C LEU A 38 -15.10 7.24 -10.99
N ARG A 39 -15.76 7.03 -9.87
CA ARG A 39 -15.26 6.22 -8.75
C ARG A 39 -15.87 4.83 -8.87
N LEU A 40 -15.03 3.82 -8.69
CA LEU A 40 -15.41 2.44 -8.92
C LEU A 40 -15.28 1.61 -7.64
N ASN A 41 -15.98 0.49 -7.59
CA ASN A 41 -15.84 -0.57 -6.59
C ASN A 41 -15.78 -1.97 -7.25
N ASP A 42 -15.51 -2.00 -8.54
CA ASP A 42 -15.30 -3.24 -9.27
C ASP A 42 -14.08 -4.02 -8.73
N LEU A 43 -14.11 -5.33 -8.89
CA LEU A 43 -13.04 -6.21 -8.47
C LEU A 43 -12.54 -7.01 -9.67
N TYR A 44 -11.22 -7.05 -9.81
CA TYR A 44 -10.50 -7.84 -10.81
C TYR A 44 -9.41 -8.67 -10.16
N THR A 45 -9.12 -9.81 -10.76
CA THR A 45 -8.01 -10.68 -10.35
C THR A 45 -7.11 -11.00 -11.51
N LEU A 46 -5.82 -11.19 -11.21
CA LEU A 46 -4.80 -11.65 -12.14
C LEU A 46 -3.94 -12.69 -11.45
N ASP A 47 -4.07 -13.96 -11.83
CA ASP A 47 -3.19 -15.02 -11.34
C ASP A 47 -1.84 -14.95 -12.09
N LEU A 48 -0.82 -14.49 -11.39
CA LEU A 48 0.54 -14.28 -11.92
C LEU A 48 1.28 -15.61 -12.19
N ALA A 49 0.80 -16.74 -11.66
CA ALA A 49 1.36 -18.07 -11.88
C ALA A 49 0.64 -18.86 -12.98
N ALA A 50 -0.47 -18.37 -13.49
CA ALA A 50 -1.28 -19.06 -14.52
C ALA A 50 -0.47 -19.31 -15.80
N LYS A 51 -0.78 -20.41 -16.47
CA LYS A 51 -0.15 -20.86 -17.72
C LYS A 51 -1.21 -21.00 -18.82
N PRO A 52 -0.92 -20.67 -20.06
CA PRO A 52 0.39 -20.18 -20.58
C PRO A 52 0.72 -18.73 -20.20
N LEU A 53 -0.31 -17.91 -19.93
CA LEU A 53 -0.19 -16.50 -19.54
C LEU A 53 -1.15 -16.19 -18.38
N PRO A 54 -0.82 -15.22 -17.54
CA PRO A 54 -1.75 -14.62 -16.60
C PRO A 54 -3.03 -14.16 -17.30
N GLN A 55 -4.18 -14.38 -16.66
CA GLN A 55 -5.48 -13.99 -17.20
C GLN A 55 -6.21 -13.05 -16.26
N TRP A 56 -6.65 -11.92 -16.80
CA TRP A 56 -7.54 -11.02 -16.11
C TRP A 56 -8.94 -11.61 -16.03
N ILE A 57 -9.47 -11.66 -14.84
CA ILE A 57 -10.84 -12.13 -14.56
C ILE A 57 -11.55 -11.03 -13.77
N ARG A 58 -12.79 -10.76 -14.16
CA ARG A 58 -13.74 -10.01 -13.34
C ARG A 58 -14.72 -11.02 -12.73
N PRO A 59 -14.43 -11.53 -11.52
CA PRO A 59 -15.29 -12.54 -10.91
C PRO A 59 -16.65 -11.94 -10.55
N PRO A 60 -17.73 -12.75 -10.59
CA PRO A 60 -18.99 -12.33 -10.03
C PRO A 60 -18.85 -12.21 -8.51
N VAL A 61 -19.14 -11.02 -7.98
CA VAL A 61 -19.09 -10.76 -6.54
C VAL A 61 -20.45 -10.23 -6.09
N GLY A 62 -21.07 -10.95 -5.19
CA GLY A 62 -22.36 -10.59 -4.58
C GLY A 62 -22.18 -9.81 -3.26
N GLY A 63 -23.31 -9.64 -2.56
CA GLY A 63 -23.33 -9.06 -1.21
C GLY A 63 -23.27 -7.55 -1.16
N VAL A 64 -22.83 -7.01 -0.04
CA VAL A 64 -22.77 -5.57 0.24
C VAL A 64 -21.37 -5.05 -0.09
N SER A 65 -21.20 -4.58 -1.32
CA SER A 65 -19.91 -4.05 -1.80
C SER A 65 -19.44 -2.85 -0.98
N PRO A 66 -18.11 -2.65 -0.87
CA PRO A 66 -17.56 -1.40 -0.35
C PRO A 66 -18.13 -0.19 -1.09
N PRO A 67 -18.21 0.98 -0.44
CA PRO A 67 -18.65 2.21 -1.11
C PRO A 67 -17.87 2.50 -2.38
N LEU A 68 -18.50 3.10 -3.38
CA LEU A 68 -17.81 3.63 -4.55
C LEU A 68 -16.73 4.60 -4.07
N GLY A 69 -15.48 4.34 -4.41
CA GLY A 69 -14.48 5.23 -3.84
C GLY A 69 -13.13 5.19 -4.50
N HIS A 70 -12.53 6.36 -4.52
CA HIS A 70 -11.08 6.49 -4.51
C HIS A 70 -10.60 6.37 -3.06
N LEU A 71 -9.32 5.99 -2.87
CA LEU A 71 -8.70 5.86 -1.55
C LEU A 71 -9.18 4.64 -0.74
N LEU A 72 -9.83 3.70 -1.39
CA LEU A 72 -10.13 2.42 -0.79
C LEU A 72 -8.78 1.71 -0.52
N GLN A 73 -8.53 1.38 0.73
CA GLN A 73 -7.41 0.51 1.09
C GLN A 73 -7.92 -0.91 1.20
N ILE A 74 -7.18 -1.84 0.61
CA ILE A 74 -7.45 -3.27 0.76
C ILE A 74 -6.23 -3.96 1.32
N PHE A 75 -6.46 -4.98 2.13
CA PHE A 75 -5.42 -5.80 2.72
C PHE A 75 -5.95 -7.22 2.97
N VAL A 76 -5.05 -8.16 3.10
CA VAL A 76 -5.39 -9.56 3.35
C VAL A 76 -4.88 -9.94 4.75
N ILE A 77 -5.76 -10.54 5.53
CA ILE A 77 -5.42 -11.23 6.78
C ILE A 77 -6.02 -12.63 6.66
N ASP A 78 -5.19 -13.65 6.82
CA ASP A 78 -5.54 -15.05 6.59
C ASP A 78 -6.15 -15.25 5.18
N ASP A 79 -7.37 -15.75 5.13
CA ASP A 79 -8.10 -15.99 3.88
C ASP A 79 -9.16 -14.92 3.59
N ASN A 80 -9.05 -13.77 4.21
CA ASN A 80 -10.02 -12.70 4.06
C ASN A 80 -9.36 -11.46 3.42
N LEU A 81 -9.99 -10.98 2.36
CA LEU A 81 -9.74 -9.65 1.83
C LEU A 81 -10.61 -8.65 2.58
N TYR A 82 -9.97 -7.68 3.18
CA TYR A 82 -10.66 -6.56 3.81
C TYR A 82 -10.55 -5.32 2.96
N ALA A 83 -11.60 -4.52 2.98
CA ALA A 83 -11.67 -3.23 2.31
C ALA A 83 -12.15 -2.17 3.30
N ILE A 84 -11.43 -1.05 3.40
CA ILE A 84 -11.73 0.05 4.30
C ILE A 84 -11.48 1.39 3.62
N GLY A 85 -12.24 2.38 3.97
CA GLY A 85 -12.19 3.69 3.32
C GLY A 85 -13.12 3.76 2.12
N GLY A 86 -12.74 4.58 1.15
CA GLY A 86 -13.64 4.94 0.06
C GLY A 86 -14.59 6.07 0.48
N THR A 87 -15.11 6.83 -0.46
CA THR A 87 -15.98 7.95 -0.12
C THR A 87 -17.16 8.09 -1.07
N THR A 88 -18.36 8.12 -0.50
CA THR A 88 -19.48 8.77 -1.15
C THR A 88 -20.02 9.93 -0.31
N ASP A 89 -20.06 9.80 1.02
CA ASP A 89 -20.84 10.71 1.88
C ASP A 89 -20.08 11.22 3.12
N GLY A 90 -18.77 11.20 3.12
CA GLY A 90 -17.97 11.73 4.23
C GLY A 90 -17.61 10.76 5.36
N ASN A 91 -18.07 9.52 5.33
CA ASN A 91 -17.76 8.48 6.31
C ASN A 91 -16.67 7.52 5.79
N PHE A 92 -15.41 7.85 6.04
CA PHE A 92 -14.28 7.23 5.35
C PHE A 92 -13.71 5.96 5.98
N LEU A 93 -13.81 5.78 7.30
CA LEU A 93 -13.11 4.72 8.01
C LEU A 93 -14.01 3.94 8.97
N THR A 94 -15.30 4.22 8.93
CA THR A 94 -16.28 3.58 9.82
C THR A 94 -16.85 2.29 9.24
N GLU A 95 -16.62 2.01 7.97
CA GLU A 95 -17.14 0.83 7.30
C GLU A 95 -16.01 -0.10 6.88
N LEU A 96 -15.97 -1.27 7.51
CA LEU A 96 -15.10 -2.39 7.15
C LEU A 96 -15.92 -3.39 6.35
N HIS A 97 -15.40 -3.80 5.19
CA HIS A 97 -15.98 -4.86 4.38
C HIS A 97 -15.02 -6.03 4.31
N ARG A 98 -15.57 -7.25 4.31
CA ARG A 98 -14.81 -8.49 4.20
C ARG A 98 -15.30 -9.31 3.02
N LEU A 99 -14.37 -9.96 2.34
CA LEU A 99 -14.63 -10.96 1.32
C LEU A 99 -13.78 -12.19 1.62
N HIS A 100 -14.42 -13.36 1.77
CA HIS A 100 -13.73 -14.60 2.08
C HIS A 100 -13.18 -15.25 0.81
N LEU A 101 -11.87 -15.33 0.68
CA LEU A 101 -11.18 -15.68 -0.57
C LEU A 101 -11.21 -17.18 -0.89
N LYS A 102 -11.41 -18.06 0.11
CA LYS A 102 -11.52 -19.52 -0.09
C LYS A 102 -12.93 -20.01 -0.48
N CYS A 103 -13.95 -19.14 -0.41
CA CYS A 103 -15.29 -19.51 -0.81
C CYS A 103 -15.40 -19.63 -2.34
N SER A 104 -16.21 -20.58 -2.81
CA SER A 104 -16.51 -20.74 -4.24
C SER A 104 -17.32 -19.58 -4.82
N GLU A 105 -18.14 -18.93 -4.00
CA GLU A 105 -18.91 -17.74 -4.34
C GLU A 105 -18.40 -16.56 -3.51
N TRP A 106 -17.89 -15.55 -4.17
CA TRP A 106 -17.42 -14.35 -3.50
C TRP A 106 -18.55 -13.40 -3.17
N LYS A 107 -18.63 -13.03 -1.89
CA LYS A 107 -19.65 -12.08 -1.38
C LYS A 107 -19.00 -11.12 -0.43
N TRP A 108 -19.23 -9.82 -0.65
CA TRP A 108 -18.85 -8.80 0.31
C TRP A 108 -19.83 -8.77 1.48
N GLU A 109 -19.28 -8.70 2.66
CA GLU A 109 -20.01 -8.54 3.92
C GLU A 109 -19.54 -7.25 4.60
N LYS A 110 -20.49 -6.44 5.06
CA LYS A 110 -20.18 -5.33 5.95
C LYS A 110 -19.95 -5.89 7.35
N ILE A 111 -18.81 -5.56 7.95
CA ILE A 111 -18.39 -6.03 9.26
C ILE A 111 -18.56 -4.91 10.28
N GLU A 112 -19.16 -5.22 11.41
CA GLU A 112 -19.17 -4.32 12.57
C GLU A 112 -17.75 -4.12 13.09
N VAL A 113 -17.46 -2.90 13.52
CA VAL A 113 -16.16 -2.52 14.07
C VAL A 113 -16.38 -1.81 15.39
N ALA A 114 -15.68 -2.23 16.41
CA ALA A 114 -15.70 -1.64 17.74
C ALA A 114 -14.58 -0.60 17.93
N GLY A 115 -14.57 0.06 19.10
CA GLY A 115 -13.59 1.07 19.45
C GLY A 115 -13.83 2.42 18.78
N THR A 116 -12.86 3.31 18.92
CA THR A 116 -12.93 4.66 18.33
C THR A 116 -12.18 4.68 17.01
N PRO A 117 -12.86 4.78 15.86
CA PRO A 117 -12.19 4.81 14.57
C PRO A 117 -11.37 6.09 14.40
N PRO A 118 -10.33 6.06 13.56
CA PRO A 118 -9.62 7.27 13.16
C PRO A 118 -10.56 8.31 12.58
N SER A 119 -10.23 9.59 12.77
CA SER A 119 -10.96 10.67 12.12
C SER A 119 -10.91 10.54 10.59
N MET A 120 -11.92 11.11 9.92
CA MET A 120 -12.00 11.16 8.46
C MET A 120 -10.69 11.67 7.84
N ARG A 121 -10.13 10.90 6.91
CA ARG A 121 -8.84 11.21 6.29
C ARG A 121 -8.65 10.57 4.93
N TYR A 122 -7.77 11.18 4.13
CA TYR A 122 -7.35 10.70 2.81
C TYR A 122 -5.84 10.42 2.80
N TRP A 123 -5.38 9.59 1.87
CA TRP A 123 -3.95 9.41 1.58
C TRP A 123 -3.10 9.02 2.80
N TYR A 124 -3.71 8.28 3.71
CA TYR A 124 -3.03 7.59 4.80
C TYR A 124 -2.34 6.33 4.28
N SER A 125 -1.39 5.81 5.03
CA SER A 125 -0.88 4.45 4.83
C SER A 125 -1.64 3.46 5.70
N LEU A 126 -1.82 2.26 5.16
CA LEU A 126 -2.36 1.13 5.89
C LEU A 126 -1.61 -0.12 5.45
N THR A 127 -1.14 -0.91 6.42
CA THR A 127 -0.45 -2.17 6.16
C THR A 127 -0.72 -3.16 7.28
N VAL A 128 -0.53 -4.45 7.00
CA VAL A 128 -0.67 -5.49 8.03
C VAL A 128 0.67 -5.70 8.72
N LEU A 129 0.65 -5.66 10.04
CA LEU A 129 1.78 -5.92 10.91
C LEU A 129 1.30 -6.76 12.09
N GLN A 130 1.91 -7.93 12.30
CA GLN A 130 1.55 -8.88 13.39
C GLN A 130 0.04 -9.14 13.49
N GLY A 131 -0.64 -9.37 12.35
CA GLY A 131 -2.07 -9.65 12.30
C GLY A 131 -3.01 -8.46 12.54
N MET A 132 -2.48 -7.26 12.73
CA MET A 132 -3.24 -6.01 12.86
C MET A 132 -3.08 -5.15 11.61
N ALA A 133 -4.09 -4.36 11.26
CA ALA A 133 -3.95 -3.35 10.21
C ALA A 133 -3.53 -2.02 10.86
N ILE A 134 -2.30 -1.59 10.58
CA ILE A 134 -1.70 -0.37 11.12
C ILE A 134 -1.91 0.78 10.15
N LEU A 135 -2.55 1.83 10.63
CA LEU A 135 -2.81 3.07 9.90
C LEU A 135 -1.93 4.19 10.46
N TYR A 136 -1.33 4.98 9.55
CA TYR A 136 -0.56 6.17 9.93
C TYR A 136 -0.93 7.38 9.07
N GLY A 137 -1.13 8.52 9.75
CA GLY A 137 -1.19 9.84 9.14
C GLY A 137 -2.37 10.05 8.17
N GLY A 138 -2.07 10.71 7.06
CA GLY A 138 -3.07 11.10 6.06
C GLY A 138 -3.48 12.56 6.14
N TYR A 139 -4.41 12.96 5.27
CA TYR A 139 -4.99 14.30 5.22
C TYR A 139 -6.40 14.31 5.79
N GLY A 140 -6.57 14.83 6.99
CA GLY A 140 -7.85 15.02 7.66
C GLY A 140 -8.21 16.51 7.71
N HIS A 141 -8.85 17.00 6.63
CA HIS A 141 -9.14 18.42 6.43
C HIS A 141 -9.35 19.23 7.73
N PRO A 142 -8.66 20.35 7.93
CA PRO A 142 -7.79 21.08 6.99
C PRO A 142 -6.29 20.74 7.10
N ARG A 143 -5.89 19.74 7.88
CA ARG A 143 -4.48 19.44 8.19
C ARG A 143 -4.09 18.00 7.90
N ARG A 144 -2.79 17.76 7.73
CA ARG A 144 -2.22 16.41 7.76
C ARG A 144 -2.08 15.93 9.19
N LEU A 145 -2.14 14.64 9.34
CA LEU A 145 -2.15 13.93 10.61
C LEU A 145 -0.86 13.14 10.81
N SER A 146 -0.56 12.82 12.07
CA SER A 146 0.61 12.03 12.47
C SER A 146 0.26 10.97 13.50
N ASP A 147 -1.02 10.76 13.73
CA ASP A 147 -1.52 9.74 14.63
C ASP A 147 -1.37 8.34 14.02
N THR A 148 -1.28 7.34 14.88
CA THR A 148 -1.15 5.95 14.54
C THR A 148 -2.31 5.17 15.16
N PHE A 149 -2.95 4.31 14.36
CA PHE A 149 -4.04 3.45 14.82
C PHE A 149 -3.76 2.00 14.44
N ALA A 150 -4.26 1.08 15.25
CA ALA A 150 -4.33 -0.33 14.93
C ALA A 150 -5.79 -0.77 14.83
N LEU A 151 -6.14 -1.51 13.78
CA LEU A 151 -7.36 -2.30 13.72
C LEU A 151 -6.99 -3.74 14.06
N ARG A 152 -7.45 -4.19 15.23
CA ARG A 152 -7.20 -5.53 15.78
C ARG A 152 -8.22 -6.52 15.27
N PHE A 153 -7.78 -7.75 14.99
CA PHE A 153 -8.62 -8.87 14.53
C PHE A 153 -8.58 -10.08 15.47
N ASP A 154 -7.87 -9.97 16.59
CA ASP A 154 -7.78 -10.98 17.65
C ASP A 154 -8.91 -10.86 18.67
N THR A 155 -9.90 -10.02 18.40
CA THR A 155 -11.11 -9.78 19.20
C THR A 155 -12.33 -10.34 18.47
N GLU A 156 -13.43 -10.61 19.18
CA GLU A 156 -14.68 -11.10 18.59
C GLU A 156 -15.20 -10.16 17.48
N VAL A 157 -15.08 -8.88 17.71
CA VAL A 157 -15.40 -7.82 16.73
C VAL A 157 -14.13 -7.03 16.46
N PRO A 158 -13.71 -6.83 15.20
CA PRO A 158 -12.54 -6.03 14.88
C PRO A 158 -12.60 -4.67 15.57
N THR A 159 -11.53 -4.28 16.26
CA THR A 159 -11.55 -3.14 17.17
C THR A 159 -10.46 -2.13 16.86
N TRP A 160 -10.85 -0.86 16.67
CA TRP A 160 -9.91 0.25 16.53
C TRP A 160 -9.31 0.67 17.87
N VAL A 161 -8.00 0.82 17.88
CA VAL A 161 -7.21 1.33 19.01
C VAL A 161 -6.31 2.45 18.51
N GLU A 162 -6.39 3.62 19.14
CA GLU A 162 -5.41 4.69 18.92
C GLU A 162 -4.13 4.35 19.69
N LEU A 163 -3.01 4.26 18.97
CA LEU A 163 -1.72 3.93 19.53
C LEU A 163 -1.02 5.18 20.09
N GLN A 164 -0.24 4.99 21.14
CA GLN A 164 0.60 6.04 21.74
C GLN A 164 2.08 5.65 21.62
N PRO A 165 2.65 5.70 20.40
CA PRO A 165 4.01 5.25 20.18
C PRO A 165 5.02 6.09 20.94
N ARG A 166 6.07 5.45 21.43
CA ARG A 166 7.27 6.11 21.97
C ARG A 166 8.24 6.45 20.84
N GLY A 167 9.32 7.15 21.18
CA GLY A 167 10.43 7.43 20.29
C GLY A 167 10.25 8.63 19.37
N GLU A 168 10.89 8.61 18.19
CA GLU A 168 10.89 9.73 17.25
C GLU A 168 9.75 9.59 16.24
N ILE A 169 8.59 10.15 16.58
CA ILE A 169 7.37 10.06 15.78
C ILE A 169 7.55 10.87 14.49
N PRO A 170 7.22 10.29 13.31
CA PRO A 170 7.23 11.04 12.06
C PRO A 170 6.26 12.22 12.14
N GLY A 171 6.63 13.34 11.53
CA GLY A 171 5.74 14.48 11.43
C GLY A 171 4.53 14.20 10.53
N SER A 172 3.50 15.03 10.67
CA SER A 172 2.28 14.89 9.85
C SER A 172 2.60 14.73 8.36
N SER A 173 2.02 13.70 7.74
CA SER A 173 2.31 13.36 6.35
C SER A 173 1.12 12.67 5.67
N SER A 174 1.01 12.87 4.37
CA SER A 174 0.07 12.15 3.50
C SER A 174 0.81 11.68 2.24
N THR A 175 0.24 10.70 1.53
CA THR A 175 0.81 10.19 0.27
C THR A 175 2.26 9.67 0.38
N HIS A 176 2.67 9.30 1.58
CA HIS A 176 3.88 8.52 1.83
C HIS A 176 3.66 7.07 1.43
N SER A 177 4.73 6.32 1.23
CA SER A 177 4.66 4.89 0.97
C SER A 177 4.93 4.08 2.25
N VAL A 178 4.45 2.84 2.27
CA VAL A 178 4.59 1.91 3.39
C VAL A 178 4.95 0.52 2.88
N CYS A 179 5.79 -0.18 3.62
CA CYS A 179 6.01 -1.62 3.49
C CYS A 179 6.43 -2.23 4.83
N VAL A 180 6.42 -3.56 4.91
CA VAL A 180 6.83 -4.30 6.11
C VAL A 180 8.06 -5.16 5.77
N ILE A 181 9.07 -5.11 6.61
CA ILE A 181 10.29 -5.91 6.52
C ILE A 181 10.62 -6.41 7.93
N ASN A 182 10.77 -7.72 8.12
CA ASN A 182 11.16 -8.34 9.39
C ASN A 182 10.34 -7.82 10.58
N ASP A 183 9.01 -7.88 10.47
CA ASP A 183 8.06 -7.42 11.49
C ASP A 183 8.20 -5.94 11.90
N ARG A 184 8.79 -5.12 11.04
CA ARG A 184 8.82 -3.66 11.16
C ARG A 184 8.13 -3.02 9.98
N MET A 185 7.28 -2.05 10.26
CA MET A 185 6.69 -1.19 9.24
C MET A 185 7.65 -0.04 8.92
N TYR A 186 7.89 0.20 7.65
CA TYR A 186 8.70 1.33 7.18
C TYR A 186 7.83 2.30 6.40
N ILE A 187 7.97 3.59 6.69
CA ILE A 187 7.36 4.66 5.90
C ILE A 187 8.44 5.56 5.30
N PHE A 188 8.25 5.96 4.05
CA PHE A 188 9.16 6.85 3.35
C PHE A 188 8.43 8.00 2.67
N GLY A 189 8.98 9.20 2.76
CA GLY A 189 8.56 10.35 1.99
C GLY A 189 7.20 10.92 2.36
N GLY A 190 6.45 11.36 1.35
CA GLY A 190 5.13 11.98 1.51
C GLY A 190 5.14 13.50 1.42
N TYR A 191 4.03 14.11 1.84
CA TYR A 191 3.81 15.55 1.80
C TYR A 191 3.16 16.04 3.09
N ASP A 192 3.73 17.08 3.73
CA ASP A 192 3.27 17.60 5.03
C ASP A 192 2.28 18.79 4.91
N GLY A 193 2.02 19.22 3.69
CA GLY A 193 1.18 20.38 3.41
C GLY A 193 1.99 21.60 2.96
N LYS A 194 3.30 21.59 3.18
CA LYS A 194 4.23 22.64 2.77
C LYS A 194 5.34 22.09 1.89
N CYS A 195 5.94 20.98 2.33
CA CYS A 195 7.12 20.40 1.71
C CYS A 195 6.94 18.91 1.43
N ARG A 196 7.62 18.43 0.39
CA ARG A 196 7.84 17.00 0.16
C ARG A 196 8.81 16.48 1.20
N ARG A 197 8.59 15.25 1.65
CA ARG A 197 9.44 14.56 2.62
C ARG A 197 10.33 13.54 1.93
N GLY A 198 11.40 13.13 2.60
CA GLY A 198 12.34 12.10 2.12
C GLY A 198 13.02 11.37 3.28
N GLN A 199 12.45 11.48 4.48
CA GLN A 199 12.91 10.75 5.64
C GLN A 199 12.32 9.35 5.65
N LEU A 200 13.08 8.41 6.21
CA LEU A 200 12.67 7.05 6.47
C LEU A 200 12.43 6.88 7.96
N PHE A 201 11.31 6.28 8.31
CA PHE A 201 10.99 5.90 9.69
C PHE A 201 10.59 4.43 9.74
N SER A 202 10.91 3.77 10.83
CA SER A 202 10.43 2.43 11.17
C SER A 202 9.49 2.48 12.35
N PHE A 203 8.49 1.60 12.34
CA PHE A 203 7.55 1.39 13.43
C PHE A 203 7.58 -0.08 13.82
N GLU A 204 7.63 -0.33 15.11
CA GLU A 204 7.67 -1.66 15.69
C GLU A 204 6.63 -1.78 16.80
N ILE A 205 6.00 -2.95 16.88
CA ILE A 205 5.18 -3.36 18.01
C ILE A 205 6.04 -4.24 18.88
N GLU A 206 6.32 -3.79 20.11
CA GLU A 206 7.19 -4.51 21.06
C GLU A 206 6.38 -5.50 21.90
N ASP A 207 5.15 -5.12 22.27
CA ASP A 207 4.20 -5.99 22.96
C ASP A 207 2.78 -5.63 22.55
N ALA A 208 1.96 -6.65 22.33
CA ALA A 208 0.55 -6.52 21.97
C ALA A 208 -0.32 -7.36 22.89
N SER A 209 -0.48 -6.91 24.13
CA SER A 209 -1.41 -7.53 25.08
C SER A 209 -2.86 -7.12 24.78
N SER A 210 -3.82 -7.78 25.43
CA SER A 210 -5.25 -7.47 25.30
C SER A 210 -5.60 -6.04 25.73
N GLU A 211 -4.84 -5.47 26.66
CA GLU A 211 -5.12 -4.17 27.27
C GLU A 211 -4.25 -3.04 26.75
N HIS A 212 -3.06 -3.35 26.20
CA HIS A 212 -2.11 -2.34 25.78
C HIS A 212 -1.28 -2.81 24.59
N ILE A 213 -0.88 -1.86 23.72
CA ILE A 213 0.04 -2.09 22.59
C ILE A 213 1.24 -1.17 22.80
N ASP A 214 2.35 -1.78 23.22
CA ASP A 214 3.63 -1.07 23.28
C ASP A 214 4.24 -0.99 21.90
N CYS A 215 4.52 0.23 21.45
CA CYS A 215 5.05 0.46 20.11
C CYS A 215 5.99 1.66 20.08
N VAL A 216 6.89 1.65 19.10
CA VAL A 216 7.94 2.65 18.97
C VAL A 216 8.12 3.10 17.52
N TRP A 217 8.29 4.41 17.33
CA TRP A 217 8.78 4.99 16.10
C TRP A 217 10.25 5.32 16.22
N CYS A 218 11.03 4.98 15.20
CA CYS A 218 12.43 5.33 15.08
C CYS A 218 12.69 5.98 13.72
N LYS A 219 13.42 7.09 13.73
CA LYS A 219 13.97 7.60 12.48
C LYS A 219 15.14 6.74 12.05
N VAL A 220 15.11 6.29 10.80
CA VAL A 220 16.17 5.45 10.24
C VAL A 220 17.20 6.35 9.55
N GLU A 221 18.39 6.45 10.15
CA GLU A 221 19.50 7.14 9.49
C GLU A 221 19.99 6.32 8.31
N THR A 222 20.26 6.99 7.20
CA THR A 222 20.67 6.34 5.95
C THR A 222 21.82 7.09 5.31
N GLN A 223 22.65 6.37 4.56
CA GLN A 223 23.76 6.92 3.79
C GLN A 223 23.52 6.78 2.28
N GLY A 224 24.44 7.35 1.50
CA GLY A 224 24.41 7.29 0.05
C GLY A 224 23.44 8.28 -0.60
N ARG A 225 23.33 8.19 -1.93
CA ARG A 225 22.42 9.04 -2.69
C ARG A 225 21.04 8.38 -2.75
N GLY A 226 20.19 8.71 -1.78
CA GLY A 226 18.82 8.25 -1.71
C GLY A 226 17.86 8.92 -2.71
N PRO A 227 16.58 8.49 -2.69
CA PRO A 227 15.53 9.13 -3.49
C PRO A 227 15.39 10.61 -3.14
N ALA A 228 15.18 11.47 -4.13
CA ALA A 228 14.80 12.86 -3.88
C ALA A 228 13.47 12.93 -3.12
N LEU A 229 13.23 14.03 -2.40
CA LEU A 229 11.99 14.30 -1.67
C LEU A 229 10.78 14.10 -2.59
N ARG A 230 9.87 13.19 -2.23
CA ARG A 230 8.78 12.75 -3.11
C ARG A 230 7.52 12.35 -2.37
N TYR A 231 6.43 12.36 -3.10
CA TYR A 231 5.12 11.86 -2.66
C TYR A 231 4.45 11.07 -3.80
N THR A 232 3.37 10.33 -3.49
CA THR A 232 2.64 9.49 -4.47
C THR A 232 3.49 8.43 -5.19
N HIS A 233 4.64 8.11 -4.62
CA HIS A 233 5.46 6.97 -4.99
C HIS A 233 4.95 5.71 -4.31
N SER A 234 5.50 4.57 -4.69
CA SER A 234 5.24 3.32 -3.97
C SER A 234 6.52 2.77 -3.36
N SER A 235 6.37 1.92 -2.36
CA SER A 235 7.42 1.08 -1.83
C SER A 235 7.00 -0.38 -1.80
N ALA A 236 7.98 -1.25 -1.80
CA ALA A 236 7.81 -2.69 -1.68
C ALA A 236 8.98 -3.27 -0.88
N SER A 237 8.80 -4.46 -0.34
CA SER A 237 9.84 -5.21 0.36
C SER A 237 10.14 -6.52 -0.34
N ILE A 238 11.42 -6.81 -0.58
CA ILE A 238 11.87 -8.11 -1.08
C ILE A 238 13.03 -8.56 -0.19
N GLY A 239 12.80 -9.60 0.61
CA GLY A 239 13.71 -9.96 1.69
C GLY A 239 13.90 -8.79 2.65
N SER A 240 15.14 -8.44 2.97
CA SER A 240 15.51 -7.27 3.79
C SER A 240 15.54 -5.94 3.02
N GLN A 241 15.23 -5.95 1.73
CA GLN A 241 15.35 -4.77 0.88
C GLN A 241 14.06 -3.96 0.82
N LEU A 242 14.16 -2.68 1.16
CA LEU A 242 13.17 -1.65 0.88
C LEU A 242 13.41 -1.11 -0.53
N ILE A 243 12.37 -1.13 -1.36
CA ILE A 243 12.41 -0.61 -2.72
C ILE A 243 11.47 0.58 -2.82
N VAL A 244 11.95 1.69 -3.36
CA VAL A 244 11.14 2.90 -3.64
C VAL A 244 11.13 3.14 -5.14
N TYR A 245 9.93 3.33 -5.72
CA TYR A 245 9.78 3.58 -7.15
C TYR A 245 8.85 4.75 -7.45
N GLY A 246 9.24 5.57 -8.40
CA GLY A 246 8.41 6.59 -9.02
C GLY A 246 8.03 7.77 -8.10
N GLY A 247 6.82 8.29 -8.30
CA GLY A 247 6.27 9.41 -7.55
C GLY A 247 6.52 10.78 -8.18
N ASN A 248 6.27 11.82 -7.40
CA ASN A 248 6.34 13.21 -7.84
C ASN A 248 7.32 14.01 -6.97
N THR A 249 8.31 14.64 -7.61
CA THR A 249 9.30 15.54 -7.00
C THR A 249 9.16 16.99 -7.47
N GLY A 250 8.05 17.33 -8.14
CA GLY A 250 7.80 18.49 -8.97
C GLY A 250 7.59 18.08 -10.44
N CYS A 251 8.07 16.89 -10.79
CA CYS A 251 7.77 16.17 -12.04
C CYS A 251 7.66 14.67 -11.71
N LEU A 252 7.04 13.92 -12.61
CA LEU A 252 6.94 12.46 -12.48
C LEU A 252 8.32 11.83 -12.55
N LYS A 253 8.54 10.81 -11.75
CA LYS A 253 9.78 10.04 -11.68
C LYS A 253 9.58 8.60 -12.13
N GLY A 254 10.59 8.09 -12.87
CA GLY A 254 10.71 6.68 -13.23
C GLY A 254 11.96 6.03 -12.60
N ASP A 255 12.59 6.71 -11.64
CA ASP A 255 13.74 6.17 -10.92
C ASP A 255 13.29 5.19 -9.83
N ALA A 256 14.16 4.24 -9.54
CA ALA A 256 13.98 3.33 -8.42
C ALA A 256 15.24 3.30 -7.55
N TYR A 257 15.05 3.01 -6.28
CA TYR A 257 16.12 2.93 -5.28
C TYR A 257 15.89 1.72 -4.39
N VAL A 258 17.00 1.14 -3.92
CA VAL A 258 16.99 0.02 -2.98
C VAL A 258 17.79 0.43 -1.74
N LEU A 259 17.28 0.05 -0.59
CA LEU A 259 17.92 0.17 0.71
C LEU A 259 17.82 -1.19 1.41
N ASP A 260 18.93 -1.80 1.77
CA ASP A 260 18.96 -2.99 2.61
C ASP A 260 18.91 -2.57 4.08
N VAL A 261 17.85 -2.98 4.77
CA VAL A 261 17.62 -2.66 6.20
C VAL A 261 17.83 -3.86 7.12
N GLY A 262 18.35 -4.97 6.59
CA GLY A 262 18.57 -6.21 7.33
C GLY A 262 19.98 -6.36 7.93
N ALA A 263 20.90 -5.46 7.64
CA ALA A 263 22.24 -5.50 8.20
C ALA A 263 22.23 -4.89 9.62
N ASP A 264 22.53 -5.70 10.62
CA ASP A 264 22.39 -5.33 12.04
C ASP A 264 23.45 -4.33 12.55
N GLU A 265 24.50 -4.03 11.80
CA GLU A 265 25.64 -3.26 12.31
C GLU A 265 25.98 -1.99 11.50
N ASP A 266 25.42 -1.82 10.30
CA ASP A 266 25.78 -0.71 9.42
C ASP A 266 24.62 0.22 9.14
N ILE A 267 24.90 1.50 9.03
CA ILE A 267 23.90 2.48 8.55
C ILE A 267 23.51 2.11 7.11
N PRO A 268 22.23 1.82 6.83
CA PRO A 268 21.79 1.40 5.51
C PRO A 268 22.14 2.40 4.41
N ILE A 269 22.58 1.89 3.26
CA ILE A 269 23.06 2.72 2.14
C ILE A 269 22.10 2.64 0.97
N TRP A 270 21.53 3.78 0.57
CA TRP A 270 20.72 3.88 -0.62
C TRP A 270 21.52 3.62 -1.89
N LYS A 271 21.02 2.72 -2.73
CA LYS A 271 21.59 2.40 -4.03
C LYS A 271 20.56 2.72 -5.12
N PRO A 272 20.88 3.61 -6.10
CA PRO A 272 20.02 3.82 -7.24
C PRO A 272 20.00 2.56 -8.12
N VAL A 273 18.81 2.26 -8.64
CA VAL A 273 18.58 1.11 -9.52
C VAL A 273 18.74 1.55 -10.95
N LYS A 274 19.63 0.90 -11.69
CA LYS A 274 19.76 1.08 -13.12
C LYS A 274 18.87 0.07 -13.85
N CYS A 275 17.94 0.59 -14.65
CA CYS A 275 17.11 -0.18 -15.56
C CYS A 275 17.40 0.24 -17.00
N ASP A 276 17.50 -0.73 -17.88
CA ASP A 276 17.64 -0.52 -19.31
C ASP A 276 16.60 -1.40 -20.03
N PRO A 277 15.66 -0.78 -20.77
CA PRO A 277 15.37 0.65 -20.84
C PRO A 277 14.94 1.26 -19.50
N PRO A 278 14.95 2.60 -19.34
CA PRO A 278 14.47 3.26 -18.13
C PRO A 278 13.01 2.93 -17.81
N LEU A 279 12.69 2.83 -16.53
CA LEU A 279 11.30 2.66 -16.07
C LEU A 279 10.44 3.88 -16.42
N THR A 280 9.19 3.64 -16.79
CA THR A 280 8.23 4.71 -17.10
C THR A 280 7.97 5.60 -15.88
N PRO A 281 8.16 6.94 -15.98
CA PRO A 281 7.81 7.86 -14.91
C PRO A 281 6.31 7.79 -14.57
N ARG A 282 5.98 7.51 -13.29
CA ARG A 282 4.58 7.42 -12.86
C ARG A 282 4.37 7.78 -11.40
N ALA A 283 3.16 8.19 -11.08
CA ALA A 283 2.70 8.48 -9.72
C ALA A 283 1.29 7.90 -9.50
N TRP A 284 0.87 7.76 -8.24
CA TRP A 284 -0.43 7.20 -7.86
C TRP A 284 -0.65 5.74 -8.30
N HIS A 285 0.42 5.04 -8.64
CA HIS A 285 0.43 3.60 -8.88
C HIS A 285 0.47 2.84 -7.56
N ARG A 286 0.12 1.57 -7.62
CA ARG A 286 0.22 0.65 -6.49
C ARG A 286 1.23 -0.45 -6.81
N THR A 287 1.80 -1.02 -5.77
CA THR A 287 2.77 -2.11 -5.87
C THR A 287 2.43 -3.25 -4.94
N VAL A 288 2.71 -4.45 -5.42
CA VAL A 288 2.68 -5.68 -4.63
C VAL A 288 3.91 -6.51 -4.96
N VAL A 289 4.21 -7.49 -4.11
CA VAL A 289 5.33 -8.42 -4.30
C VAL A 289 4.79 -9.83 -4.46
N CYS A 290 5.30 -10.53 -5.45
CA CYS A 290 5.00 -11.92 -5.69
C CYS A 290 6.27 -12.64 -6.18
N ASN A 291 6.60 -13.78 -5.56
CA ASN A 291 7.74 -14.61 -5.94
C ASN A 291 9.05 -13.82 -6.13
N GLY A 292 9.37 -12.95 -5.18
CA GLY A 292 10.61 -12.16 -5.19
C GLY A 292 10.70 -11.08 -6.29
N ALA A 293 9.58 -10.74 -6.90
CA ALA A 293 9.49 -9.64 -7.85
C ALA A 293 8.43 -8.61 -7.42
N MET A 294 8.70 -7.35 -7.70
CA MET A 294 7.76 -6.24 -7.50
C MET A 294 6.86 -6.11 -8.73
N TYR A 295 5.58 -6.01 -8.52
CA TYR A 295 4.58 -5.75 -9.56
C TYR A 295 3.95 -4.38 -9.33
N VAL A 296 3.94 -3.58 -10.38
CA VAL A 296 3.41 -2.22 -10.40
C VAL A 296 2.14 -2.20 -11.24
N PHE A 297 1.06 -1.67 -10.72
CA PHE A 297 -0.21 -1.54 -11.43
C PHE A 297 -0.71 -0.09 -11.45
N GLY A 298 -1.19 0.33 -12.60
CA GLY A 298 -1.90 1.58 -12.78
C GLY A 298 -1.06 2.84 -12.61
N GLY A 299 -1.72 3.90 -12.17
CA GLY A 299 -1.12 5.22 -11.93
C GLY A 299 -1.22 6.16 -13.13
N ASN A 300 -0.65 7.35 -12.94
CA ASN A 300 -0.57 8.40 -13.94
C ASN A 300 0.84 8.50 -14.50
N THR A 301 0.97 8.54 -15.81
CA THR A 301 2.20 8.80 -16.59
C THR A 301 2.06 10.10 -17.37
N ALA A 302 3.06 10.46 -18.14
CA ALA A 302 2.97 11.59 -19.06
C ALA A 302 1.93 11.37 -20.18
N ASP A 303 1.70 10.11 -20.55
CA ASP A 303 0.78 9.71 -21.62
C ASP A 303 -0.66 9.49 -21.11
N GLY A 304 -0.87 9.58 -19.79
CA GLY A 304 -2.18 9.40 -19.18
C GLY A 304 -2.21 8.35 -18.09
N LYS A 305 -3.38 7.75 -17.89
CA LYS A 305 -3.58 6.69 -16.91
C LYS A 305 -3.21 5.33 -17.49
N GLU A 306 -2.73 4.45 -16.64
CA GLU A 306 -2.28 3.13 -17.02
C GLU A 306 -3.18 2.02 -16.44
N ASN A 307 -3.21 0.89 -17.13
CA ASN A 307 -3.76 -0.38 -16.64
C ASN A 307 -2.81 -1.55 -16.85
N ASN A 308 -1.59 -1.26 -17.29
CA ASN A 308 -0.57 -2.28 -17.44
C ASN A 308 -0.04 -2.76 -16.09
N VAL A 309 0.40 -4.00 -16.04
CA VAL A 309 1.17 -4.56 -14.94
C VAL A 309 2.64 -4.59 -15.37
N VAL A 310 3.49 -3.95 -14.60
CA VAL A 310 4.94 -3.98 -14.82
C VAL A 310 5.57 -4.85 -13.75
N ARG A 311 6.30 -5.88 -14.16
CA ARG A 311 7.11 -6.73 -13.28
C ARG A 311 8.53 -6.19 -13.25
N ILE A 312 9.07 -5.97 -12.07
CA ILE A 312 10.45 -5.57 -11.82
C ILE A 312 11.11 -6.68 -11.02
N ALA A 313 12.08 -7.35 -11.65
CA ALA A 313 12.85 -8.40 -11.00
C ALA A 313 14.17 -7.85 -10.47
N PHE A 314 14.42 -8.13 -9.21
CA PHE A 314 15.67 -7.79 -8.54
C PHE A 314 16.55 -9.06 -8.56
N SER A 315 17.71 -9.01 -9.19
CA SER A 315 18.68 -10.10 -9.04
C SER A 315 19.06 -10.20 -7.56
N ALA A 316 19.04 -11.41 -7.01
CA ALA A 316 19.63 -11.66 -5.71
C ALA A 316 21.06 -11.10 -5.71
N ALA A 317 21.39 -10.33 -4.68
CA ALA A 317 22.73 -9.79 -4.48
C ALA A 317 23.72 -10.91 -4.20
#